data_00575b9c6124624ca8a1e0fddf541b8a
#
_entry.id   00575b9c6124624ca8a1e0fddf541b8a
#
_cell.length_a   1.000
_cell.length_b   1.000
_cell.length_c   1.000
_cell.angle_alpha   90.00
_cell.angle_beta   90.00
_cell.angle_gamma   90.00
#
_symmetry.space_group_name_H-M   'P 1'
#
loop_
_entity.id
_entity.type
_entity.pdbx_description
1 polymer ?
#
loop_
_entity_poly.entity_id
_entity_poly.type
_entity_poly.pdbx_seq_one_letter_code
_entity_poly.pdbx_strand_id
1 'polypeptide(L)'
;GCAQSRERVYIIFLLNKVIDLDQIKYKQKVTLNSIIDNTNEDTNISSTFYNKILEIHKETSVFGCKLGDKRGGNKNIHSWDIGYNGSISSEQKELMKKIMLNRRKKHWAISKNIKWMDGMPLTMDEIKTFYENDNLSNMLDDLVSKKYLRLEKPKDLINGKRVYKEDAEEGYNICKGKLSFPISKILDPNDVAPTLTATDSHKLAVIINEKIIRNLTSNEMKTIC
;
A
#
# COMPACT_ATOMS: atom_id res chain seq x y z
N GLY A 1 25.41 6.87 13.26
CA GLY A 1 24.70 6.58 12.02
C GLY A 1 23.27 7.06 12.12
N CYS A 2 22.65 7.38 10.99
CA CYS A 2 21.24 7.73 10.93
C CYS A 2 20.42 6.43 10.73
N ALA A 3 19.32 6.27 11.44
CA ALA A 3 18.42 5.11 11.29
C ALA A 3 17.49 5.23 10.08
N GLN A 4 17.90 5.97 9.06
CA GLN A 4 17.14 6.22 7.85
C GLN A 4 17.82 5.64 6.62
N SER A 5 17.08 4.95 5.77
CA SER A 5 17.54 4.54 4.44
C SER A 5 17.29 5.66 3.43
N ARG A 6 18.36 6.29 2.94
CA ARG A 6 18.32 7.30 1.89
C ARG A 6 19.48 7.10 0.94
N GLU A 7 19.19 6.66 -0.27
CA GLU A 7 20.18 6.55 -1.33
C GLU A 7 20.56 7.94 -1.85
N ARG A 8 21.85 8.18 -2.02
CA ARG A 8 22.37 9.40 -2.61
C ARG A 8 23.50 9.07 -3.56
N VAL A 9 23.54 9.77 -4.68
CA VAL A 9 24.67 9.74 -5.63
C VAL A 9 25.49 10.97 -5.38
N TYR A 10 26.79 10.78 -5.13
CA TYR A 10 27.76 11.86 -5.05
C TYR A 10 28.64 11.82 -6.31
N ILE A 11 28.70 12.95 -7.00
CA ILE A 11 29.59 13.12 -8.15
C ILE A 11 30.72 14.04 -7.67
N ILE A 12 31.96 13.55 -7.69
CA ILE A 12 33.11 14.29 -7.20
C ILE A 12 34.04 14.51 -8.37
N PHE A 13 34.36 15.77 -8.63
CA PHE A 13 35.33 16.17 -9.63
C PHE A 13 36.62 16.59 -8.94
N LEU A 14 37.73 15.97 -9.29
CA LEU A 14 39.05 16.30 -8.80
C LEU A 14 40.00 16.63 -9.95
N LEU A 15 40.75 17.71 -9.81
CA LEU A 15 41.81 18.03 -10.76
C LEU A 15 43.11 17.36 -10.27
N ASN A 16 43.66 16.45 -11.09
CA ASN A 16 44.92 15.75 -10.84
C ASN A 16 45.04 14.97 -9.51
N LYS A 17 43.90 14.43 -9.02
CA LYS A 17 43.85 13.56 -7.82
C LYS A 17 42.97 12.38 -8.04
N VAL A 18 43.29 11.24 -7.41
CA VAL A 18 42.47 10.05 -7.35
C VAL A 18 41.88 9.93 -5.96
N ILE A 19 40.60 9.62 -5.86
CA ILE A 19 39.98 9.34 -4.56
C ILE A 19 40.12 7.83 -4.32
N ASP A 20 40.67 7.49 -3.18
CA ASP A 20 40.65 6.14 -2.64
C ASP A 20 39.37 5.94 -1.87
N LEU A 21 38.42 5.23 -2.44
CA LEU A 21 37.11 4.91 -1.84
C LEU A 21 37.23 3.84 -0.74
N ASP A 22 38.33 3.10 -0.68
CA ASP A 22 38.58 2.05 0.33
C ASP A 22 38.83 2.65 1.72
N GLN A 23 39.13 3.94 1.78
CA GLN A 23 39.29 4.68 3.03
C GLN A 23 37.95 5.11 3.65
N ILE A 24 36.82 4.91 2.96
CA ILE A 24 35.51 5.24 3.50
C ILE A 24 35.15 4.24 4.61
N LYS A 25 35.10 4.73 5.84
CA LYS A 25 34.66 3.93 6.99
C LYS A 25 33.12 3.88 7.00
N TYR A 26 32.58 2.70 6.73
CA TYR A 26 31.13 2.47 6.89
C TYR A 26 30.77 2.39 8.37
N LYS A 27 29.77 3.18 8.78
CA LYS A 27 29.19 3.05 10.11
C LYS A 27 28.18 1.90 10.14
N GLN A 28 28.10 1.20 11.27
CA GLN A 28 27.09 0.18 11.47
C GLN A 28 25.68 0.79 11.34
N LYS A 29 24.77 0.05 10.70
CA LYS A 29 23.36 0.44 10.60
C LYS A 29 22.74 0.53 11.99
N VAL A 30 22.05 1.63 12.25
CA VAL A 30 21.20 1.81 13.43
C VAL A 30 19.79 1.41 13.05
N THR A 31 19.21 0.43 13.74
CA THR A 31 17.85 -0.01 13.50
C THR A 31 16.83 0.80 14.31
N LEU A 32 15.57 0.75 13.90
CA LEU A 32 14.50 1.45 14.60
C LEU A 32 14.35 1.02 16.05
N ASN A 33 14.64 -0.25 16.37
CA ASN A 33 14.54 -0.78 17.73
C ASN A 33 15.37 -0.02 18.75
N SER A 34 16.48 0.61 18.34
CA SER A 34 17.32 1.44 19.22
C SER A 34 16.80 2.85 19.45
N ILE A 35 15.72 3.24 18.74
CA ILE A 35 15.17 4.60 18.74
C ILE A 35 13.74 4.60 19.28
N ILE A 36 13.00 3.50 19.06
CA ILE A 36 11.60 3.39 19.49
C ILE A 36 11.51 3.42 21.01
N ASP A 37 10.72 4.35 21.52
CA ASP A 37 10.37 4.43 22.93
C ASP A 37 9.23 3.48 23.24
N ASN A 38 9.55 2.37 23.89
CA ASN A 38 8.57 1.33 24.24
C ASN A 38 7.64 1.73 25.41
N THR A 39 7.89 2.84 26.07
CA THR A 39 7.09 3.32 27.23
C THR A 39 6.02 4.32 26.83
N ASN A 40 6.08 4.85 25.61
CA ASN A 40 5.12 5.86 25.15
C ASN A 40 3.86 5.20 24.59
N GLU A 41 2.75 5.30 25.33
CA GLU A 41 1.44 4.73 25.00
C GLU A 41 0.48 5.73 24.31
N ASP A 42 0.95 6.94 24.01
CA ASP A 42 0.10 7.99 23.44
C ASP A 42 -0.31 7.64 22.00
N THR A 43 -1.52 7.07 21.87
CA THR A 43 -2.05 6.54 20.62
C THR A 43 -3.42 7.08 20.30
N ASN A 44 -3.55 7.77 19.18
CA ASN A 44 -4.80 8.32 18.67
C ASN A 44 -5.45 7.47 17.56
N ILE A 45 -5.17 6.18 17.45
CA ILE A 45 -5.74 5.35 16.41
C ILE A 45 -6.96 4.60 16.93
N SER A 46 -8.00 4.45 16.11
CA SER A 46 -9.24 3.73 16.45
C SER A 46 -8.95 2.31 16.94
N SER A 47 -9.46 1.93 18.10
CA SER A 47 -9.26 0.61 18.72
C SER A 47 -9.68 -0.55 17.82
N THR A 48 -10.76 -0.40 17.05
CA THR A 48 -11.25 -1.44 16.12
C THR A 48 -10.29 -1.68 14.97
N PHE A 49 -9.69 -0.62 14.41
CA PHE A 49 -8.71 -0.74 13.34
C PHE A 49 -7.43 -1.44 13.82
N TYR A 50 -6.96 -1.11 15.01
CA TYR A 50 -5.82 -1.78 15.64
C TYR A 50 -6.02 -3.26 15.81
N ASN A 51 -7.14 -3.63 16.44
CA ASN A 51 -7.41 -5.02 16.76
C ASN A 51 -7.36 -5.89 15.50
N LYS A 52 -7.95 -5.42 14.41
CA LYS A 52 -7.92 -6.13 13.13
C LYS A 52 -6.50 -6.30 12.56
N ILE A 53 -5.65 -5.29 12.69
CA ILE A 53 -4.24 -5.41 12.25
C ILE A 53 -3.46 -6.34 13.16
N LEU A 54 -3.68 -6.28 14.47
CA LEU A 54 -3.02 -7.17 15.43
C LEU A 54 -3.48 -8.63 15.26
N GLU A 55 -4.75 -8.87 14.89
CA GLU A 55 -5.22 -10.21 14.52
C GLU A 55 -4.43 -10.76 13.34
N ILE A 56 -4.27 -9.98 12.27
CA ILE A 56 -3.45 -10.36 11.12
C ILE A 56 -1.99 -10.59 11.55
N HIS A 57 -1.46 -9.74 12.44
CA HIS A 57 -0.09 -9.83 12.89
C HIS A 57 0.22 -11.13 13.64
N LYS A 58 -0.76 -11.65 14.41
CA LYS A 58 -0.64 -12.94 15.10
C LYS A 58 -0.50 -14.12 14.13
N GLU A 59 -1.15 -14.05 12.98
CA GLU A 59 -1.10 -15.10 11.96
C GLU A 59 0.11 -14.93 11.03
N THR A 60 0.36 -13.69 10.63
CA THR A 60 1.42 -13.33 9.68
C THR A 60 1.99 -11.97 10.03
N SER A 61 3.31 -11.89 10.21
CA SER A 61 3.97 -10.62 10.54
C SER A 61 3.60 -9.51 9.57
N VAL A 62 3.13 -8.39 10.12
CA VAL A 62 2.78 -7.18 9.36
C VAL A 62 3.93 -6.17 9.31
N PHE A 63 5.09 -6.49 9.83
CA PHE A 63 6.26 -5.62 9.80
C PHE A 63 6.70 -5.32 8.36
N GLY A 64 6.91 -4.04 8.06
CA GLY A 64 7.25 -3.55 6.74
C GLY A 64 6.06 -3.45 5.78
N CYS A 65 4.84 -3.87 6.20
CA CYS A 65 3.66 -3.81 5.36
C CYS A 65 3.18 -2.38 5.12
N LYS A 66 2.70 -2.13 3.90
CA LYS A 66 1.98 -0.91 3.52
C LYS A 66 0.48 -1.15 3.64
N LEU A 67 -0.26 -0.14 4.05
CA LEU A 67 -1.72 -0.18 4.11
C LEU A 67 -2.31 0.68 3.00
N GLY A 68 -3.22 0.11 2.22
CA GLY A 68 -3.94 0.85 1.19
C GLY A 68 -4.34 0.03 -0.03
N ASP A 69 -5.38 0.51 -0.71
CA ASP A 69 -6.03 -0.18 -1.84
C ASP A 69 -5.50 0.26 -3.22
N LYS A 70 -4.40 0.99 -3.24
CA LYS A 70 -3.90 1.56 -4.49
C LYS A 70 -3.10 0.58 -5.33
N ARG A 71 -2.35 -0.31 -4.68
CA ARG A 71 -1.46 -1.27 -5.34
C ARG A 71 -1.47 -2.60 -4.59
N GLY A 72 -1.37 -3.70 -5.33
CA GLY A 72 -1.10 -5.03 -4.78
C GLY A 72 0.39 -5.25 -4.51
N GLY A 73 0.70 -6.31 -3.79
CA GLY A 73 2.05 -6.77 -3.48
C GLY A 73 2.05 -7.62 -2.21
N ASN A 74 3.11 -8.41 -2.01
CA ASN A 74 3.21 -9.35 -0.89
C ASN A 74 3.27 -8.69 0.50
N LYS A 75 3.61 -7.40 0.55
CA LYS A 75 3.66 -6.60 1.79
C LYS A 75 2.64 -5.45 1.75
N ASN A 76 1.43 -5.73 1.28
CA ASN A 76 0.31 -4.78 1.34
C ASN A 76 -0.85 -5.40 2.10
N ILE A 77 -1.43 -4.61 2.98
CA ILE A 77 -2.68 -4.89 3.67
C ILE A 77 -3.74 -3.97 3.06
N HIS A 78 -4.83 -4.55 2.60
CA HIS A 78 -5.92 -3.83 1.96
C HIS A 78 -7.12 -3.70 2.91
N SER A 79 -8.04 -2.80 2.59
CA SER A 79 -9.27 -2.60 3.35
C SER A 79 -10.09 -3.88 3.51
N TRP A 80 -10.11 -4.71 2.50
CA TRP A 80 -10.81 -6.00 2.54
C TRP A 80 -10.10 -7.07 3.37
N ASP A 81 -8.76 -7.00 3.52
CA ASP A 81 -8.01 -7.94 4.37
C ASP A 81 -8.39 -7.74 5.85
N ILE A 82 -8.59 -6.50 6.26
CA ILE A 82 -9.01 -6.12 7.62
C ILE A 82 -10.54 -6.05 7.78
N GLY A 83 -11.30 -6.33 6.72
CA GLY A 83 -12.77 -6.23 6.74
C GLY A 83 -13.28 -4.83 7.10
N TYR A 84 -12.67 -3.76 6.57
CA TYR A 84 -12.96 -2.36 6.94
C TYR A 84 -14.43 -1.99 6.72
N ASN A 85 -15.02 -2.43 5.60
CA ASN A 85 -16.44 -2.25 5.26
C ASN A 85 -17.27 -3.54 5.46
N GLY A 86 -16.80 -4.44 6.29
CA GLY A 86 -17.38 -5.76 6.51
C GLY A 86 -16.45 -6.89 6.05
N SER A 87 -16.53 -8.02 6.72
CA SER A 87 -15.73 -9.19 6.37
C SER A 87 -16.13 -9.76 5.02
N ILE A 88 -15.13 -10.33 4.31
CA ILE A 88 -15.32 -11.05 3.07
C ILE A 88 -14.68 -12.44 3.16
N SER A 89 -15.12 -13.37 2.32
CA SER A 89 -14.59 -14.72 2.29
C SER A 89 -13.15 -14.78 1.76
N SER A 90 -12.46 -15.90 2.00
CA SER A 90 -11.12 -16.16 1.44
C SER A 90 -11.12 -16.12 -0.08
N GLU A 91 -12.18 -16.67 -0.71
CA GLU A 91 -12.34 -16.65 -2.17
C GLU A 91 -12.51 -15.21 -2.70
N GLN A 92 -13.29 -14.37 -2.00
CA GLN A 92 -13.42 -12.96 -2.35
C GLN A 92 -12.10 -12.19 -2.18
N LYS A 93 -11.31 -12.50 -1.15
CA LYS A 93 -9.96 -11.91 -1.00
C LYS A 93 -9.05 -12.30 -2.16
N GLU A 94 -9.12 -13.55 -2.60
CA GLU A 94 -8.37 -14.02 -3.76
C GLU A 94 -8.82 -13.32 -5.05
N LEU A 95 -10.13 -13.22 -5.27
CA LEU A 95 -10.71 -12.48 -6.40
C LEU A 95 -10.21 -11.01 -6.40
N MET A 96 -10.26 -10.32 -5.26
CA MET A 96 -9.77 -8.94 -5.14
C MET A 96 -8.29 -8.84 -5.49
N LYS A 97 -7.44 -9.78 -5.04
CA LYS A 97 -6.01 -9.82 -5.41
C LYS A 97 -5.83 -10.00 -6.92
N LYS A 98 -6.60 -10.91 -7.54
CA LYS A 98 -6.54 -11.13 -8.99
C LYS A 98 -7.04 -9.92 -9.78
N ILE A 99 -8.12 -9.27 -9.37
CA ILE A 99 -8.59 -8.02 -9.98
C ILE A 99 -7.52 -6.93 -9.84
N MET A 100 -6.91 -6.78 -8.67
CA MET A 100 -5.86 -5.78 -8.41
C MET A 100 -4.68 -5.90 -9.38
N LEU A 101 -4.27 -7.13 -9.70
CA LEU A 101 -3.16 -7.41 -10.61
C LEU A 101 -3.58 -7.25 -12.08
N ASN A 102 -4.74 -7.81 -12.45
CA ASN A 102 -5.15 -7.90 -13.85
C ASN A 102 -5.63 -6.56 -14.40
N ARG A 103 -6.38 -5.74 -13.64
CA ARG A 103 -6.93 -4.46 -14.10
C ARG A 103 -5.88 -3.46 -14.63
N ARG A 104 -4.60 -3.72 -14.44
CA ARG A 104 -3.49 -2.87 -14.89
C ARG A 104 -2.80 -3.38 -16.16
N LYS A 105 -3.20 -4.52 -16.66
CA LYS A 105 -2.63 -5.10 -17.86
C LYS A 105 -2.98 -4.25 -19.10
N LYS A 106 -1.98 -4.03 -19.93
CA LYS A 106 -2.06 -3.16 -21.11
C LYS A 106 -3.12 -3.58 -22.12
N HIS A 107 -3.35 -4.89 -22.26
CA HIS A 107 -4.29 -5.42 -23.26
C HIS A 107 -5.73 -4.94 -23.03
N TRP A 108 -6.14 -4.68 -21.77
CA TRP A 108 -7.48 -4.14 -21.49
C TRP A 108 -7.69 -2.73 -22.04
N ALA A 109 -6.66 -1.89 -22.00
CA ALA A 109 -6.74 -0.58 -22.61
C ALA A 109 -6.81 -0.66 -24.13
N ILE A 110 -6.04 -1.59 -24.72
CA ILE A 110 -6.04 -1.83 -26.17
C ILE A 110 -7.42 -2.36 -26.63
N SER A 111 -7.98 -3.38 -25.95
CA SER A 111 -9.28 -3.96 -26.32
C SER A 111 -10.43 -2.94 -26.21
N LYS A 112 -10.31 -1.98 -25.29
CA LYS A 112 -11.30 -0.92 -25.11
C LYS A 112 -11.00 0.34 -25.96
N ASN A 113 -9.95 0.31 -26.78
CA ASN A 113 -9.48 1.47 -27.54
C ASN A 113 -9.30 2.72 -26.67
N ILE A 114 -8.54 2.57 -25.57
CA ILE A 114 -8.29 3.61 -24.57
C ILE A 114 -6.78 3.82 -24.42
N LYS A 115 -6.35 5.09 -24.36
CA LYS A 115 -4.93 5.44 -24.12
C LYS A 115 -4.52 5.29 -22.66
N TRP A 116 -5.43 5.57 -21.74
CA TRP A 116 -5.17 5.52 -20.31
C TRP A 116 -5.30 4.11 -19.74
N MET A 117 -4.27 3.64 -19.03
CA MET A 117 -4.18 2.24 -18.57
C MET A 117 -4.11 2.06 -17.03
N ASP A 118 -4.13 3.10 -16.22
CA ASP A 118 -3.99 2.95 -14.78
C ASP A 118 -5.31 2.52 -14.12
N GLY A 119 -5.48 1.20 -14.02
CA GLY A 119 -6.59 0.61 -13.28
C GLY A 119 -7.90 0.62 -14.05
N MET A 120 -7.96 -0.13 -15.14
CA MET A 120 -9.18 -0.34 -15.92
C MET A 120 -10.27 -1.02 -15.11
N PRO A 121 -11.53 -0.55 -15.18
CA PRO A 121 -12.67 -1.36 -14.80
C PRO A 121 -12.76 -2.57 -15.73
N LEU A 122 -13.06 -3.72 -15.15
CA LEU A 122 -13.17 -4.99 -15.87
C LEU A 122 -14.60 -5.48 -15.86
N THR A 123 -15.12 -5.89 -16.99
CA THR A 123 -16.43 -6.55 -17.09
C THR A 123 -16.38 -7.92 -16.41
N MET A 124 -17.54 -8.50 -16.12
CA MET A 124 -17.61 -9.85 -15.55
C MET A 124 -16.94 -10.88 -16.48
N ASP A 125 -17.14 -10.76 -17.79
CA ASP A 125 -16.55 -11.70 -18.76
C ASP A 125 -15.03 -11.54 -18.85
N GLU A 126 -14.52 -10.33 -18.74
CA GLU A 126 -13.07 -10.09 -18.60
C GLU A 126 -12.52 -10.72 -17.32
N ILE A 127 -13.25 -10.64 -16.21
CA ILE A 127 -12.84 -11.26 -14.93
C ILE A 127 -12.85 -12.78 -15.05
N LYS A 128 -13.82 -13.40 -15.71
CA LYS A 128 -13.87 -14.84 -15.95
C LYS A 128 -12.62 -15.37 -16.68
N THR A 129 -11.95 -14.56 -17.50
CA THR A 129 -10.74 -15.00 -18.21
C THR A 129 -9.56 -15.35 -17.29
N PHE A 130 -9.58 -14.91 -16.03
CA PHE A 130 -8.52 -15.18 -15.07
C PHE A 130 -9.00 -15.64 -13.68
N TYR A 131 -10.32 -15.72 -13.48
CA TYR A 131 -10.94 -16.21 -12.25
C TYR A 131 -12.27 -16.92 -12.57
N GLU A 132 -12.23 -18.23 -12.60
CA GLU A 132 -13.40 -19.08 -12.79
C GLU A 132 -14.02 -19.43 -11.44
N ASN A 133 -15.31 -19.14 -11.28
CA ASN A 133 -16.09 -19.50 -10.09
C ASN A 133 -17.58 -19.40 -10.44
N ASP A 134 -18.35 -20.44 -10.13
CA ASP A 134 -19.79 -20.50 -10.42
C ASP A 134 -20.57 -19.41 -9.67
N ASN A 135 -20.07 -18.97 -8.54
CA ASN A 135 -20.68 -17.94 -7.70
C ASN A 135 -20.11 -16.52 -7.95
N LEU A 136 -19.38 -16.32 -9.06
CA LEU A 136 -18.68 -15.05 -9.33
C LEU A 136 -19.60 -13.84 -9.30
N SER A 137 -20.79 -13.93 -9.88
CA SER A 137 -21.77 -12.82 -9.90
C SER A 137 -22.10 -12.35 -8.47
N ASN A 138 -22.53 -13.29 -7.61
CA ASN A 138 -22.88 -12.95 -6.23
C ASN A 138 -21.69 -12.41 -5.43
N MET A 139 -20.49 -12.92 -5.69
CA MET A 139 -19.26 -12.42 -5.06
C MET A 139 -18.98 -10.97 -5.45
N LEU A 140 -19.15 -10.63 -6.73
CA LEU A 140 -18.95 -9.26 -7.23
C LEU A 140 -20.00 -8.30 -6.67
N ASP A 141 -21.27 -8.73 -6.63
CA ASP A 141 -22.38 -7.93 -6.08
C ASP A 141 -22.19 -7.65 -4.59
N ASP A 142 -21.76 -8.65 -3.81
CA ASP A 142 -21.44 -8.46 -2.39
C ASP A 142 -20.25 -7.50 -2.20
N LEU A 143 -19.20 -7.61 -3.03
CA LEU A 143 -18.06 -6.70 -2.99
C LEU A 143 -18.45 -5.27 -3.38
N VAL A 144 -19.39 -5.07 -4.29
CA VAL A 144 -19.96 -3.76 -4.64
C VAL A 144 -20.80 -3.22 -3.48
N SER A 145 -21.67 -4.03 -2.87
CA SER A 145 -22.49 -3.63 -1.72
C SER A 145 -21.65 -3.17 -0.55
N LYS A 146 -20.52 -3.85 -0.28
CA LYS A 146 -19.52 -3.51 0.73
C LYS A 146 -18.57 -2.38 0.32
N LYS A 147 -18.75 -1.81 -0.89
CA LYS A 147 -17.92 -0.71 -1.40
C LYS A 147 -16.41 -1.02 -1.51
N TYR A 148 -16.05 -2.28 -1.69
CA TYR A 148 -14.71 -2.69 -2.10
C TYR A 148 -14.54 -2.57 -3.61
N LEU A 149 -15.60 -2.86 -4.35
CA LEU A 149 -15.72 -2.63 -5.79
C LEU A 149 -16.80 -1.57 -6.06
N ARG A 150 -16.77 -1.02 -7.26
CA ARG A 150 -17.81 -0.18 -7.84
C ARG A 150 -17.92 -0.48 -9.32
N LEU A 151 -19.11 -0.32 -9.88
CA LEU A 151 -19.32 -0.28 -11.32
C LEU A 151 -18.98 1.12 -11.82
N GLU A 152 -18.18 1.21 -12.84
CA GLU A 152 -17.89 2.46 -13.55
C GLU A 152 -17.47 2.21 -14.99
N LYS A 153 -17.72 3.17 -15.85
CA LYS A 153 -17.20 3.17 -17.21
C LYS A 153 -15.68 3.42 -17.18
N PRO A 154 -14.90 2.85 -18.11
CA PRO A 154 -13.50 3.15 -18.23
C PRO A 154 -13.28 4.62 -18.59
N LYS A 155 -12.11 5.16 -18.23
CA LYS A 155 -11.70 6.53 -18.54
C LYS A 155 -10.63 6.53 -19.61
N ASP A 156 -10.73 7.43 -20.55
CA ASP A 156 -9.68 7.74 -21.50
C ASP A 156 -9.01 9.09 -21.18
N LEU A 157 -7.86 9.34 -21.79
CA LEU A 157 -7.12 10.59 -21.66
C LEU A 157 -7.35 11.45 -22.90
N ILE A 158 -8.26 12.42 -22.81
CA ILE A 158 -8.57 13.37 -23.88
C ILE A 158 -8.03 14.75 -23.50
N ASN A 159 -7.14 15.30 -24.31
CA ASN A 159 -6.52 16.62 -24.06
C ASN A 159 -5.91 16.75 -22.64
N GLY A 160 -5.25 15.69 -22.14
CA GLY A 160 -4.64 15.66 -20.81
C GLY A 160 -5.63 15.48 -19.66
N LYS A 161 -6.93 15.40 -19.90
CA LYS A 161 -7.97 15.18 -18.89
C LYS A 161 -8.53 13.76 -18.95
N ARG A 162 -8.86 13.21 -17.81
CA ARG A 162 -9.52 11.90 -17.70
C ARG A 162 -11.01 12.07 -17.88
N VAL A 163 -11.57 11.50 -18.94
CA VAL A 163 -12.98 11.57 -19.28
C VAL A 163 -13.54 10.15 -19.36
N TYR A 164 -14.76 9.94 -18.89
CA TYR A 164 -15.44 8.65 -19.05
C TYR A 164 -15.71 8.38 -20.54
N LYS A 165 -15.47 7.13 -20.96
CA LYS A 165 -15.78 6.67 -22.31
C LYS A 165 -17.22 6.19 -22.32
N GLU A 166 -18.13 7.05 -22.81
CA GLU A 166 -19.60 6.85 -22.71
C GLU A 166 -20.10 5.65 -23.50
N ASP A 167 -19.46 5.29 -24.61
CA ASP A 167 -19.77 4.15 -25.47
C ASP A 167 -19.18 2.82 -24.96
N ALA A 168 -18.41 2.82 -23.87
CA ALA A 168 -17.84 1.62 -23.30
C ALA A 168 -18.76 1.02 -22.24
N GLU A 169 -18.72 -0.31 -22.14
CA GLU A 169 -19.40 -1.08 -21.09
C GLU A 169 -18.85 -0.76 -19.70
N GLU A 170 -19.73 -0.74 -18.71
CA GLU A 170 -19.34 -0.62 -17.31
C GLU A 170 -18.63 -1.88 -16.82
N GLY A 171 -17.70 -1.72 -15.91
CA GLY A 171 -16.98 -2.82 -15.30
C GLY A 171 -16.70 -2.57 -13.83
N TYR A 172 -16.29 -3.61 -13.15
CA TYR A 172 -15.92 -3.62 -11.75
C TYR A 172 -14.53 -2.97 -11.56
N ASN A 173 -14.44 -1.97 -10.70
CA ASN A 173 -13.18 -1.36 -10.36
C ASN A 173 -13.05 -1.21 -8.85
N ILE A 174 -11.81 -1.24 -8.36
CA ILE A 174 -11.53 -1.09 -6.93
C ILE A 174 -11.85 0.32 -6.47
N CYS A 175 -12.62 0.44 -5.39
CA CYS A 175 -12.88 1.71 -4.74
C CYS A 175 -11.59 2.27 -4.14
N LYS A 176 -10.99 3.25 -4.83
CA LYS A 176 -9.78 3.92 -4.37
C LYS A 176 -10.11 5.19 -3.58
N GLY A 177 -9.28 5.49 -2.62
CA GLY A 177 -9.09 6.86 -2.16
C GLY A 177 -10.11 7.42 -1.18
N LYS A 178 -11.19 6.70 -0.83
CA LYS A 178 -12.07 7.09 0.28
C LYS A 178 -11.65 6.52 1.63
N LEU A 179 -10.74 5.54 1.62
CA LEU A 179 -10.20 4.93 2.81
C LEU A 179 -8.80 5.53 3.05
N SER A 180 -8.78 6.71 3.67
CA SER A 180 -7.55 7.17 4.28
C SER A 180 -7.35 6.38 5.56
N PHE A 181 -6.52 5.36 5.51
CA PHE A 181 -6.08 4.71 6.72
C PHE A 181 -5.37 5.72 7.63
N PRO A 182 -5.54 5.63 8.94
CA PRO A 182 -4.82 6.48 9.89
C PRO A 182 -3.31 6.26 9.79
N ILE A 183 -2.89 5.08 9.33
CA ILE A 183 -1.49 4.74 9.05
C ILE A 183 -1.34 4.24 7.62
N SER A 184 -0.16 4.47 7.01
CA SER A 184 0.17 4.03 5.65
C SER A 184 1.19 2.90 5.59
N LYS A 185 1.98 2.74 6.65
CA LYS A 185 3.01 1.71 6.75
C LYS A 185 3.30 1.36 8.21
N ILE A 186 3.44 0.07 8.48
CA ILE A 186 3.96 -0.46 9.75
C ILE A 186 5.44 -0.70 9.56
N LEU A 187 6.26 -0.08 10.40
CA LEU A 187 7.71 -0.18 10.31
C LEU A 187 8.18 -1.49 10.95
N ASP A 188 9.27 -2.03 10.42
CA ASP A 188 9.96 -3.16 11.02
C ASP A 188 10.99 -2.62 12.03
N PRO A 189 10.92 -2.96 13.31
CA PRO A 189 11.85 -2.49 14.31
C PRO A 189 13.30 -2.94 14.06
N ASN A 190 13.49 -4.04 13.33
CA ASN A 190 14.80 -4.60 13.01
C ASN A 190 15.40 -4.01 11.72
N ASP A 191 14.69 -3.12 11.04
CA ASP A 191 15.16 -2.44 9.83
C ASP A 191 15.41 -0.95 10.10
N VAL A 192 15.91 -0.25 9.11
CA VAL A 192 16.04 1.20 9.13
C VAL A 192 14.75 1.89 8.67
N ALA A 193 14.47 3.05 9.20
CA ALA A 193 13.31 3.83 8.76
C ALA A 193 13.41 4.20 7.28
N PRO A 194 12.26 4.29 6.57
CA PRO A 194 12.24 4.91 5.25
C PRO A 194 12.57 6.40 5.37
N THR A 195 12.90 7.02 4.24
CA THR A 195 13.04 8.49 4.19
C THR A 195 11.76 9.16 4.66
N LEU A 196 11.87 10.01 5.68
CA LEU A 196 10.74 10.79 6.17
C LEU A 196 10.40 11.90 5.16
N THR A 197 9.13 11.97 4.78
CA THR A 197 8.61 13.04 3.93
C THR A 197 7.57 13.83 4.69
N ALA A 198 7.41 15.11 4.38
CA ALA A 198 6.45 15.98 5.06
C ALA A 198 5.00 15.47 4.95
N THR A 199 4.69 14.73 3.88
CA THR A 199 3.33 14.25 3.60
C THR A 199 2.99 12.93 4.26
N ASP A 200 3.99 12.05 4.52
CA ASP A 200 3.73 10.66 4.89
C ASP A 200 4.29 10.26 6.26
N SER A 201 5.18 11.08 6.85
CA SER A 201 5.83 10.76 8.12
C SER A 201 4.83 10.53 9.26
N HIS A 202 3.76 11.32 9.31
CA HIS A 202 2.71 11.21 10.33
C HIS A 202 1.84 9.95 10.19
N LYS A 203 1.99 9.19 9.09
CA LYS A 203 1.27 7.94 8.84
C LYS A 203 2.13 6.69 9.01
N LEU A 204 3.36 6.85 9.45
CA LEU A 204 4.21 5.73 9.81
C LEU A 204 3.88 5.25 11.22
N ALA A 205 3.78 3.94 11.38
CA ALA A 205 3.43 3.33 12.66
C ALA A 205 4.41 2.26 13.07
N VAL A 206 4.49 2.02 14.36
CA VAL A 206 5.24 0.95 15.00
C VAL A 206 4.32 0.09 15.85
N ILE A 207 4.70 -1.16 16.07
CA ILE A 207 4.03 -2.06 17.02
C ILE A 207 4.91 -2.17 18.26
N ILE A 208 4.33 -1.86 19.40
CA ILE A 208 4.98 -1.90 20.70
C ILE A 208 4.47 -3.11 21.47
N ASN A 209 5.41 -3.94 21.97
CA ASN A 209 5.11 -5.12 22.80
C ASN A 209 4.01 -6.03 22.22
N GLU A 210 3.90 -6.11 20.88
CA GLU A 210 2.88 -6.89 20.15
C GLU A 210 1.42 -6.55 20.48
N LYS A 211 1.18 -5.44 21.16
CA LYS A 211 -0.15 -5.07 21.67
C LYS A 211 -0.64 -3.71 21.25
N ILE A 212 0.28 -2.80 20.99
CA ILE A 212 -0.04 -1.39 20.72
C ILE A 212 0.51 -0.99 19.36
N ILE A 213 -0.35 -0.41 18.53
CA ILE A 213 0.08 0.23 17.28
C ILE A 213 -0.04 1.73 17.48
N ARG A 214 1.03 2.46 17.27
CA ARG A 214 1.04 3.92 17.33
C ARG A 214 1.88 4.54 16.23
N ASN A 215 1.65 5.80 15.98
CA ASN A 215 2.54 6.58 15.11
C ASN A 215 3.89 6.84 15.78
N LEU A 216 4.89 7.18 14.99
CA LEU A 216 6.16 7.68 15.51
C LEU A 216 5.95 8.97 16.29
N THR A 217 6.61 9.11 17.43
CA THR A 217 6.64 10.35 18.19
C THR A 217 7.51 11.41 17.49
N SER A 218 7.32 12.67 17.85
CA SER A 218 8.15 13.77 17.32
C SER A 218 9.64 13.57 17.65
N ASN A 219 9.95 13.00 18.81
CA ASN A 219 11.33 12.75 19.21
C ASN A 219 11.93 11.60 18.40
N GLU A 220 11.20 10.52 18.19
CA GLU A 220 11.62 9.41 17.33
C GLU A 220 11.87 9.90 15.90
N MET A 221 10.96 10.70 15.33
CA MET A 221 11.13 11.28 14.00
C MET A 221 12.38 12.17 13.90
N LYS A 222 12.68 12.98 14.92
CA LYS A 222 13.91 13.79 14.98
C LYS A 222 15.17 12.95 15.06
N THR A 223 15.12 11.83 15.80
CA THR A 223 16.28 10.92 15.96
C THR A 223 16.54 10.12 14.68
N ILE A 224 15.52 9.85 13.87
CA ILE A 224 15.64 9.18 12.57
C ILE A 224 16.36 10.07 11.55
N CYS A 225 16.15 11.38 11.57
CA CYS A 225 16.76 12.33 10.64
C CYS A 225 18.21 12.65 10.98
#